data_b1e964fcd54d636e994c0037f7c4f431
#
_entry.id   b1e964fcd54d636e994c0037f7c4f431
#
_cell.length_a   1.000
_cell.length_b   1.000
_cell.length_c   1.000
_cell.angle_alpha   90.00
_cell.angle_beta   90.00
_cell.angle_gamma   90.00
#
_symmetry.space_group_name_H-M   'P 1'
#
loop_
_entity.id
_entity.type
_entity.pdbx_description
1 polymer ?
#
loop_
_entity_poly.entity_id
_entity_poly.type
_entity_poly.pdbx_seq_one_letter_code
_entity_poly.pdbx_strand_id
1 'polypeptide(L)'
;MVDYTDIKILNLLKENSRVQWKDIGKEIHMTGQAVANRIRKLEAEGIIRAYTILLDEMKLGKSHLAFITIFMKTNEHSRFLDFIVTKDSVVEAHKISGEGCYILKVFLESQEQLNNLLNEILIFGNYRLNLSVNKVKG
;
A
#
# COMPACT_ATOMS: atom_id res chain seq x y z
N MET A 1 -7.26 -14.20 18.97
CA MET A 1 -7.03 -12.83 19.50
C MET A 1 -5.54 -12.58 19.58
N VAL A 2 -5.11 -11.41 19.15
CA VAL A 2 -3.70 -10.99 19.17
C VAL A 2 -3.33 -10.53 20.59
N ASP A 3 -2.26 -11.07 21.14
CA ASP A 3 -1.77 -10.70 22.46
C ASP A 3 -0.50 -9.82 22.39
N TYR A 4 0.02 -9.42 23.54
CA TYR A 4 1.20 -8.57 23.64
C TYR A 4 2.45 -9.23 23.02
N THR A 5 2.58 -10.54 23.14
CA THR A 5 3.70 -11.30 22.58
C THR A 5 3.60 -11.29 21.04
N ASP A 6 2.40 -11.45 20.51
CA ASP A 6 2.18 -11.37 19.06
C ASP A 6 2.57 -9.99 18.50
N ILE A 7 2.23 -8.92 19.22
CA ILE A 7 2.63 -7.56 18.84
C ILE A 7 4.15 -7.40 18.80
N LYS A 8 4.87 -7.95 19.78
CA LYS A 8 6.35 -7.94 19.77
C LYS A 8 6.90 -8.66 18.54
N ILE A 9 6.38 -9.85 18.22
CA ILE A 9 6.79 -10.61 17.04
C ILE A 9 6.53 -9.79 15.76
N LEU A 10 5.35 -9.22 15.63
CA LEU A 10 4.99 -8.40 14.47
C LEU A 10 5.91 -7.19 14.31
N ASN A 11 6.28 -6.52 15.40
CA ASN A 11 7.20 -5.39 15.34
C ASN A 11 8.60 -5.80 14.85
N LEU A 12 9.13 -6.92 15.35
CA LEU A 12 10.41 -7.44 14.88
C LEU A 12 10.38 -7.83 13.40
N LEU A 13 9.29 -8.46 12.94
CA LEU A 13 9.09 -8.78 11.53
C LEU A 13 8.94 -7.53 10.66
N LYS A 14 8.32 -6.46 11.16
CA LYS A 14 8.23 -5.18 10.46
C LYS A 14 9.58 -4.51 10.26
N GLU A 15 10.48 -4.64 11.23
CA GLU A 15 11.84 -4.12 11.11
C GLU A 15 12.67 -4.93 10.11
N ASN A 16 12.55 -6.25 10.14
CA ASN A 16 13.23 -7.15 9.21
C ASN A 16 12.42 -8.43 9.02
N SER A 17 11.69 -8.52 7.90
CA SER A 17 10.85 -9.69 7.59
C SER A 17 11.65 -10.96 7.29
N ARG A 18 12.97 -10.84 7.05
CA ARG A 18 13.88 -11.97 6.79
C ARG A 18 14.55 -12.51 8.06
N VAL A 19 14.27 -11.94 9.24
CA VAL A 19 14.82 -12.42 10.50
C VAL A 19 14.42 -13.87 10.74
N GLN A 20 15.36 -14.67 11.26
CA GLN A 20 15.06 -16.05 11.61
C GLN A 20 14.20 -16.11 12.89
N TRP A 21 13.22 -16.99 12.89
CA TRP A 21 12.28 -17.08 14.02
C TRP A 21 12.96 -17.46 15.34
N LYS A 22 14.05 -18.23 15.29
CA LYS A 22 14.89 -18.50 16.48
C LYS A 22 15.51 -17.23 17.07
N ASP A 23 15.86 -16.25 16.23
CA ASP A 23 16.43 -14.99 16.66
C ASP A 23 15.36 -14.07 17.25
N ILE A 24 14.15 -14.09 16.71
CA ILE A 24 12.98 -13.48 17.36
C ILE A 24 12.78 -14.09 18.76
N GLY A 25 12.84 -15.42 18.85
CA GLY A 25 12.69 -16.13 20.12
C GLY A 25 13.71 -15.70 21.17
N LYS A 26 14.98 -15.52 20.79
CA LYS A 26 16.02 -15.00 21.68
C LYS A 26 15.66 -13.61 22.22
N GLU A 27 15.14 -12.74 21.36
CA GLU A 27 14.78 -11.37 21.72
C GLU A 27 13.62 -11.31 22.72
N ILE A 28 12.65 -12.20 22.61
CA ILE A 28 11.44 -12.21 23.43
C ILE A 28 11.39 -13.37 24.45
N HIS A 29 12.50 -14.08 24.65
CA HIS A 29 12.64 -15.20 25.58
C HIS A 29 11.67 -16.37 25.29
N MET A 30 11.59 -16.76 24.02
CA MET A 30 10.78 -17.89 23.55
C MET A 30 11.62 -18.81 22.67
N THR A 31 11.19 -20.06 22.54
CA THR A 31 11.79 -20.97 21.55
C THR A 31 11.40 -20.58 20.13
N GLY A 32 12.25 -20.91 19.16
CA GLY A 32 11.93 -20.69 17.74
C GLY A 32 10.64 -21.39 17.32
N GLN A 33 10.37 -22.58 17.86
CA GLN A 33 9.14 -23.33 17.59
C GLN A 33 7.90 -22.60 18.12
N ALA A 34 7.98 -22.02 19.32
CA ALA A 34 6.87 -21.25 19.87
C ALA A 34 6.59 -19.98 19.05
N VAL A 35 7.64 -19.31 18.59
CA VAL A 35 7.52 -18.16 17.64
C VAL A 35 6.87 -18.62 16.32
N ALA A 36 7.34 -19.72 15.76
CA ALA A 36 6.79 -20.28 14.52
C ALA A 36 5.29 -20.56 14.63
N ASN A 37 4.85 -21.15 15.74
CA ASN A 37 3.44 -21.45 15.96
C ASN A 37 2.58 -20.17 16.00
N ARG A 38 3.08 -19.13 16.64
CA ARG A 38 2.39 -17.83 16.70
C ARG A 38 2.32 -17.16 15.33
N ILE A 39 3.42 -17.17 14.57
CA ILE A 39 3.44 -16.60 13.21
C ILE A 39 2.46 -17.32 12.30
N ARG A 40 2.43 -18.65 12.31
CA ARG A 40 1.47 -19.42 11.50
C ARG A 40 0.02 -19.09 11.86
N LYS A 41 -0.27 -18.87 13.13
CA LYS A 41 -1.59 -18.44 13.57
C LYS A 41 -1.93 -17.04 13.04
N LEU A 42 -0.98 -16.09 13.12
CA LEU A 42 -1.16 -14.74 12.59
C LEU A 42 -1.36 -14.72 11.07
N GLU A 43 -0.70 -15.62 10.35
CA GLU A 43 -0.90 -15.83 8.92
C GLU A 43 -2.29 -16.42 8.64
N ALA A 44 -2.67 -17.47 9.36
CA ALA A 44 -3.97 -18.14 9.19
C ALA A 44 -5.15 -17.19 9.50
N GLU A 45 -4.99 -16.30 10.47
CA GLU A 45 -6.00 -15.29 10.81
C GLU A 45 -5.97 -14.06 9.87
N GLY A 46 -5.04 -14.02 8.92
CA GLY A 46 -4.92 -12.94 7.95
C GLY A 46 -4.36 -11.64 8.53
N ILE A 47 -3.79 -11.66 9.73
CA ILE A 47 -3.13 -10.51 10.33
C ILE A 47 -1.82 -10.24 9.60
N ILE A 48 -1.02 -11.27 9.35
CA ILE A 48 0.07 -11.22 8.38
C ILE A 48 -0.53 -11.59 7.02
N ARG A 49 -0.67 -10.61 6.16
CA ARG A 49 -1.27 -10.78 4.84
C ARG A 49 -0.28 -11.21 3.76
N ALA A 50 0.95 -10.75 3.89
CA ALA A 50 2.03 -11.02 2.94
C ALA A 50 3.36 -10.61 3.52
N TYR A 51 4.45 -11.14 2.94
CA TYR A 51 5.81 -10.66 3.12
C TYR A 51 6.21 -9.93 1.83
N THR A 52 6.75 -8.74 1.98
CA THR A 52 7.09 -7.89 0.84
C THR A 52 8.36 -7.10 1.10
N ILE A 53 8.78 -6.35 0.09
CA ILE A 53 9.92 -5.45 0.18
C ILE A 53 9.48 -4.01 -0.04
N LEU A 54 10.20 -3.08 0.55
CA LEU A 54 10.06 -1.66 0.27
C LEU A 54 11.09 -1.28 -0.79
N LEU A 55 10.64 -0.54 -1.81
CA LEU A 55 11.46 -0.13 -2.94
C LEU A 55 11.62 1.39 -2.93
N ASP A 56 12.79 1.85 -3.35
CA ASP A 56 13.01 3.25 -3.71
C ASP A 56 12.52 3.45 -5.15
N GLU A 57 11.30 3.89 -5.30
CA GLU A 57 10.64 4.05 -6.61
C GLU A 57 11.35 5.07 -7.49
N MET A 58 11.98 6.11 -6.91
CA MET A 58 12.76 7.08 -7.68
C MET A 58 13.97 6.43 -8.35
N LYS A 59 14.67 5.53 -7.64
CA LYS A 59 15.82 4.81 -8.19
C LYS A 59 15.42 3.82 -9.27
N LEU A 60 14.13 3.44 -9.32
CA LEU A 60 13.56 2.61 -10.37
C LEU A 60 13.01 3.44 -11.56
N GLY A 61 13.26 4.73 -11.57
CA GLY A 61 12.83 5.63 -12.65
C GLY A 61 11.41 6.18 -12.48
N LYS A 62 10.71 5.86 -11.40
CA LYS A 62 9.36 6.38 -11.11
C LYS A 62 9.48 7.64 -10.26
N SER A 63 9.85 8.73 -10.90
CA SER A 63 10.19 9.99 -10.24
C SER A 63 8.98 10.83 -9.81
N HIS A 64 7.78 10.49 -10.25
CA HIS A 64 6.57 11.26 -9.97
C HIS A 64 5.62 10.45 -9.08
N LEU A 65 5.43 10.92 -7.85
CA LEU A 65 4.41 10.41 -6.94
C LEU A 65 3.25 11.41 -6.91
N ALA A 66 2.08 10.96 -7.30
CA ALA A 66 0.86 11.77 -7.32
C ALA A 66 -0.21 11.19 -6.38
N PHE A 67 -0.94 12.08 -5.74
CA PHE A 67 -2.18 11.78 -5.02
C PHE A 67 -3.32 12.43 -5.79
N ILE A 68 -4.25 11.64 -6.29
CA ILE A 68 -5.32 12.10 -7.17
C ILE A 68 -6.66 11.83 -6.48
N THR A 69 -7.38 12.90 -6.18
CA THR A 69 -8.74 12.79 -5.65
C THR A 69 -9.72 12.84 -6.81
N ILE A 70 -10.63 11.86 -6.89
CA ILE A 70 -11.59 11.70 -7.97
C ILE A 70 -12.97 12.16 -7.54
N PHE A 71 -13.59 13.00 -8.35
CA PHE A 71 -14.97 13.50 -8.20
C PHE A 71 -15.80 12.92 -9.35
N MET A 72 -16.49 11.80 -9.08
CA MET A 72 -17.26 11.10 -10.12
C MET A 72 -18.36 12.01 -10.70
N LYS A 73 -18.49 12.03 -12.04
CA LYS A 73 -19.56 12.72 -12.76
C LYS A 73 -20.74 11.81 -13.07
N THR A 74 -20.53 10.49 -12.97
CA THR A 74 -21.51 9.48 -13.34
C THR A 74 -21.73 8.52 -12.16
N ASN A 75 -22.77 7.67 -12.26
CA ASN A 75 -23.02 6.60 -11.31
C ASN A 75 -22.27 5.31 -11.66
N GLU A 76 -21.41 5.32 -12.67
CA GLU A 76 -20.68 4.14 -13.15
C GLU A 76 -19.42 3.84 -12.32
N HIS A 77 -19.59 3.73 -11.01
CA HIS A 77 -18.48 3.48 -10.10
C HIS A 77 -17.78 2.13 -10.35
N SER A 78 -18.53 1.08 -10.66
CA SER A 78 -17.94 -0.24 -10.95
C SER A 78 -17.03 -0.19 -12.19
N ARG A 79 -17.42 0.54 -13.22
CA ARG A 79 -16.63 0.72 -14.42
C ARG A 79 -15.33 1.50 -14.13
N PHE A 80 -15.38 2.51 -13.28
CA PHE A 80 -14.20 3.24 -12.82
C PHE A 80 -13.26 2.32 -12.03
N LEU A 81 -13.79 1.50 -11.11
CA LEU A 81 -12.98 0.56 -10.33
C LEU A 81 -12.32 -0.49 -11.22
N ASP A 82 -13.01 -1.01 -12.24
CA ASP A 82 -12.43 -1.92 -13.22
C ASP A 82 -11.25 -1.26 -13.97
N PHE A 83 -11.41 -0.01 -14.35
CA PHE A 83 -10.36 0.79 -14.98
C PHE A 83 -9.13 0.92 -14.07
N ILE A 84 -9.32 1.26 -12.78
CA ILE A 84 -8.24 1.44 -11.80
C ILE A 84 -7.44 0.15 -11.58
N VAL A 85 -8.12 -0.99 -11.49
CA VAL A 85 -7.47 -2.29 -11.29
C VAL A 85 -6.50 -2.63 -12.45
N THR A 86 -6.76 -2.15 -13.66
CA THR A 86 -5.89 -2.39 -14.83
C THR A 86 -4.68 -1.45 -14.89
N LYS A 87 -4.60 -0.43 -14.05
CA LYS A 87 -3.52 0.58 -14.09
C LYS A 87 -2.42 0.25 -13.09
N ASP A 88 -1.30 -0.28 -13.57
CA ASP A 88 -0.15 -0.63 -12.73
C ASP A 88 0.46 0.58 -12.02
N SER A 89 0.34 1.77 -12.60
CA SER A 89 0.80 3.01 -11.97
C SER A 89 0.02 3.39 -10.71
N VAL A 90 -1.22 2.93 -10.59
CA VAL A 90 -2.05 3.12 -9.38
C VAL A 90 -1.70 2.03 -8.39
N VAL A 91 -0.93 2.37 -7.36
CA VAL A 91 -0.44 1.40 -6.37
C VAL A 91 -1.37 1.25 -5.18
N GLU A 92 -2.23 2.23 -4.95
CA GLU A 92 -3.19 2.22 -3.85
C GLU A 92 -4.38 3.10 -4.20
N ALA A 93 -5.58 2.66 -3.86
CA ALA A 93 -6.81 3.40 -4.10
C ALA A 93 -7.80 3.14 -2.95
N HIS A 94 -8.46 4.21 -2.50
CA HIS A 94 -9.47 4.16 -1.45
C HIS A 94 -10.73 4.88 -1.89
N LYS A 95 -11.89 4.32 -1.57
CA LYS A 95 -13.14 5.07 -1.53
C LYS A 95 -13.12 5.93 -0.26
N ILE A 96 -13.38 7.21 -0.39
CA ILE A 96 -13.28 8.15 0.72
C ILE A 96 -14.63 8.78 1.05
N SER A 97 -14.76 9.25 2.30
CA SER A 97 -15.83 10.13 2.75
C SER A 97 -15.37 11.60 2.63
N GLY A 98 -16.32 12.55 2.65
CA GLY A 98 -16.04 13.97 2.54
C GLY A 98 -15.97 14.43 1.08
N GLU A 99 -15.00 15.29 0.76
CA GLU A 99 -14.83 15.79 -0.60
C GLU A 99 -14.20 14.72 -1.51
N GLY A 100 -14.89 14.40 -2.60
CA GLY A 100 -14.45 13.40 -3.56
C GLY A 100 -14.99 12.01 -3.28
N CYS A 101 -14.84 11.11 -4.24
CA CYS A 101 -15.30 9.73 -4.17
C CYS A 101 -14.15 8.76 -3.90
N TYR A 102 -13.00 8.99 -4.51
CA TYR A 102 -11.82 8.14 -4.41
C TYR A 102 -10.56 8.97 -4.28
N ILE A 103 -9.55 8.40 -3.63
CA ILE A 103 -8.19 8.91 -3.63
C ILE A 103 -7.24 7.83 -4.13
N LEU A 104 -6.37 8.19 -5.06
CA LEU A 104 -5.39 7.31 -5.69
C LEU A 104 -3.98 7.72 -5.30
N LYS A 105 -3.14 6.74 -5.01
CA LYS A 105 -1.69 6.92 -4.92
C LYS A 105 -1.06 6.34 -6.18
N VAL A 106 -0.33 7.16 -6.92
CA VAL A 106 0.14 6.84 -8.27
C VAL A 106 1.63 7.12 -8.39
N PHE A 107 2.39 6.13 -8.86
CA PHE A 107 3.79 6.32 -9.27
C PHE A 107 3.91 6.34 -10.78
N LEU A 108 4.61 7.35 -11.31
CA LEU A 108 4.75 7.59 -12.74
C LEU A 108 6.21 7.88 -13.10
N GLU A 109 6.59 7.49 -14.30
CA GLU A 109 7.95 7.67 -14.82
C GLU A 109 8.16 9.03 -15.47
N SER A 110 7.09 9.68 -15.94
CA SER A 110 7.14 10.94 -16.66
C SER A 110 5.89 11.77 -16.49
N GLN A 111 6.00 13.05 -16.81
CA GLN A 111 4.83 13.93 -16.88
C GLN A 111 3.86 13.53 -18.00
N GLU A 112 4.36 12.97 -19.09
CA GLU A 112 3.53 12.46 -20.17
C GLU A 112 2.62 11.33 -19.69
N GLN A 113 3.15 10.37 -18.94
CA GLN A 113 2.34 9.31 -18.32
C GLN A 113 1.29 9.87 -17.38
N LEU A 114 1.64 10.89 -16.59
CA LEU A 114 0.68 11.56 -15.71
C LEU A 114 -0.46 12.19 -16.52
N ASN A 115 -0.13 12.95 -17.56
CA ASN A 115 -1.13 13.58 -18.42
C ASN A 115 -2.05 12.55 -19.07
N ASN A 116 -1.51 11.43 -19.53
CA ASN A 116 -2.30 10.36 -20.14
C ASN A 116 -3.28 9.76 -19.13
N LEU A 117 -2.84 9.48 -17.90
CA LEU A 117 -3.71 8.98 -16.85
C LEU A 117 -4.82 9.98 -16.48
N LEU A 118 -4.47 11.26 -16.33
CA LEU A 118 -5.44 12.30 -16.03
C LEU A 118 -6.50 12.43 -17.13
N ASN A 119 -6.11 12.34 -18.39
CA ASN A 119 -7.04 12.35 -19.51
C ASN A 119 -8.00 11.15 -19.50
N GLU A 120 -7.50 9.97 -19.15
CA GLU A 120 -8.35 8.78 -18.98
C GLU A 120 -9.32 8.94 -17.81
N ILE A 121 -8.89 9.53 -16.70
CA ILE A 121 -9.73 9.80 -15.53
C ILE A 121 -10.88 10.75 -15.88
N LEU A 122 -10.66 11.74 -16.74
CA LEU A 122 -11.69 12.71 -17.13
C LEU A 122 -12.92 12.07 -17.79
N ILE A 123 -12.80 10.84 -18.32
CA ILE A 123 -13.94 10.08 -18.84
C ILE A 123 -14.95 9.79 -17.72
N PHE A 124 -14.47 9.58 -16.51
CA PHE A 124 -15.27 9.19 -15.33
C PHE A 124 -15.68 10.36 -14.44
N GLY A 125 -14.83 11.36 -14.32
CA GLY A 125 -15.09 12.48 -13.44
C GLY A 125 -14.01 13.55 -13.49
N ASN A 126 -14.15 14.52 -12.61
CA ASN A 126 -13.10 15.51 -12.33
C ASN A 126 -12.09 14.97 -11.36
N TYR A 127 -10.95 15.63 -11.26
CA TYR A 127 -9.90 15.26 -10.31
C TYR A 127 -9.29 16.51 -9.66
N ARG A 128 -8.67 16.27 -8.50
CA ARG A 128 -7.72 17.19 -7.88
C ARG A 128 -6.38 16.47 -7.80
N LEU A 129 -5.35 17.08 -8.35
CA LEU A 129 -3.99 16.54 -8.38
C LEU A 129 -3.13 17.19 -7.32
N ASN A 130 -2.47 16.36 -6.51
CA ASN A 130 -1.40 16.78 -5.63
C ASN A 130 -0.15 15.95 -5.96
N LEU A 131 0.94 16.62 -6.33
CA LEU A 131 2.23 15.97 -6.50
C LEU A 131 2.98 15.97 -5.17
N SER A 132 3.58 14.84 -4.82
CA SER A 132 4.49 14.80 -3.69
C SER A 132 5.77 15.55 -4.05
N VAL A 133 6.10 16.56 -3.26
CA VAL A 133 7.37 17.31 -3.43
C VAL A 133 8.49 16.70 -2.60
N ASN A 134 8.14 16.04 -1.50
CA ASN A 134 9.10 15.36 -0.63
C ASN A 134 8.38 14.36 0.27
N LYS A 135 8.95 13.18 0.44
CA LYS A 135 8.48 12.22 1.44
C LYS A 135 9.09 12.58 2.80
N VAL A 136 8.25 12.90 3.77
CA VAL A 136 8.70 13.34 5.10
C VAL A 136 8.72 12.21 6.13
N LYS A 137 8.01 11.11 5.88
CA LYS A 137 7.96 9.92 6.74
C LYS A 137 7.42 8.71 5.97
N GLY A 138 7.88 7.54 6.38
CA GLY A 138 7.39 6.27 5.83
C GLY A 138 8.38 5.48 5.02
#